data_2d275b263e543618c0409a5de1cf9de8
#
_entry.id   2d275b263e543618c0409a5de1cf9de8
#
_cell.length_a   1.000
_cell.length_b   1.000
_cell.length_c   1.000
_cell.angle_alpha   90.00
_cell.angle_beta   90.00
_cell.angle_gamma   90.00
#
_symmetry.space_group_name_H-M   'P 1'
#
loop_
_entity.id
_entity.type
_entity.pdbx_description
1 polymer ?
#
loop_
_entity_poly.entity_id
_entity_poly.type
_entity_poly.pdbx_seq_one_letter_code
_entity_poly.pdbx_strand_id
1 'polypeptide(L)'
;REKLDSLIDNLCLCTPQDFLKYSLVDELLTKEELKEKLAALAVKDSFKEVQMIPFKDYVTVLTTTPSAAKNKIAIIFAEGEIIDGYDKQEVAGDRFAGIISSVRADSTVKAVVLRVASPGGSVMASEKIRTEIDLLRKDKPVIASYGSYAASGGYWISNSCDKIFSDKSTLTGSIGVFSMIPDF
;
A
#
# COMPACT_ATOMS: atom_id res chain seq x y z
N ARG A 1 -2.00 -3.86 21.20
CA ARG A 1 -1.00 -3.35 20.26
C ARG A 1 0.40 -3.43 20.86
N GLU A 2 0.67 -2.83 22.01
CA GLU A 2 2.01 -2.83 22.67
C GLU A 2 2.62 -4.24 22.83
N LYS A 3 1.82 -5.24 23.21
CA LYS A 3 2.28 -6.64 23.31
C LYS A 3 2.74 -7.18 21.95
N LEU A 4 2.00 -6.90 20.88
CA LEU A 4 2.38 -7.35 19.54
C LEU A 4 3.65 -6.64 19.04
N ASP A 5 3.71 -5.34 19.24
CA ASP A 5 4.90 -4.53 18.88
C ASP A 5 6.15 -5.08 19.60
N SER A 6 6.05 -5.39 20.89
CA SER A 6 7.14 -6.01 21.66
C SER A 6 7.57 -7.38 21.14
N LEU A 7 6.63 -8.22 20.69
CA LEU A 7 6.94 -9.54 20.12
C LEU A 7 7.67 -9.40 18.77
N ILE A 8 7.32 -8.41 17.97
CA ILE A 8 7.97 -8.11 16.69
C ILE A 8 9.36 -7.54 16.92
N ASP A 9 9.48 -6.53 17.79
CA ASP A 9 10.75 -5.84 18.10
C ASP A 9 11.80 -6.80 18.68
N ASN A 10 11.38 -7.83 19.42
CA ASN A 10 12.25 -8.85 20.01
C ASN A 10 12.39 -10.12 19.16
N LEU A 11 11.92 -10.13 17.92
CA LEU A 11 11.98 -11.28 17.00
C LEU A 11 11.43 -12.58 17.61
N CYS A 12 10.34 -12.48 18.37
CA CYS A 12 9.75 -13.63 19.06
C CYS A 12 8.86 -14.49 18.16
N LEU A 13 8.58 -14.08 16.92
CA LEU A 13 7.66 -14.74 15.99
C LEU A 13 8.44 -15.34 14.81
N CYS A 14 9.25 -16.36 15.09
CA CYS A 14 10.13 -17.00 14.10
C CYS A 14 9.52 -18.27 13.49
N THR A 15 8.65 -18.96 14.22
CA THR A 15 8.03 -20.23 13.78
C THR A 15 6.50 -20.14 13.90
N PRO A 16 5.76 -20.97 13.14
CA PRO A 16 4.28 -21.01 13.30
C PRO A 16 3.85 -21.29 14.74
N GLN A 17 4.59 -22.10 15.49
CA GLN A 17 4.30 -22.45 16.87
C GLN A 17 4.37 -21.23 17.81
N ASP A 18 5.18 -20.23 17.47
CA ASP A 18 5.28 -19.01 18.27
C ASP A 18 3.95 -18.23 18.25
N PHE A 19 3.21 -18.28 17.14
CA PHE A 19 1.89 -17.64 17.05
C PHE A 19 0.87 -18.27 18.01
N LEU A 20 0.90 -19.58 18.17
CA LEU A 20 0.10 -20.27 19.20
C LEU A 20 0.58 -19.91 20.61
N LYS A 21 1.88 -20.00 20.85
CA LYS A 21 2.51 -19.73 22.14
C LYS A 21 2.12 -18.34 22.68
N TYR A 22 2.07 -17.35 21.79
CA TYR A 22 1.73 -15.98 22.17
C TYR A 22 0.24 -15.64 22.00
N SER A 23 -0.61 -16.64 21.69
CA SER A 23 -2.06 -16.49 21.52
C SER A 23 -2.43 -15.46 20.45
N LEU A 24 -1.69 -15.46 19.34
CA LEU A 24 -1.96 -14.63 18.15
C LEU A 24 -2.88 -15.38 17.17
N VAL A 25 -2.90 -16.69 17.26
CA VAL A 25 -3.82 -17.58 16.54
C VAL A 25 -4.32 -18.66 17.50
N ASP A 26 -5.49 -19.21 17.20
CA ASP A 26 -6.10 -20.25 18.02
C ASP A 26 -5.60 -21.64 17.66
N GLU A 27 -5.26 -21.86 16.39
CA GLU A 27 -4.86 -23.16 15.86
C GLU A 27 -3.88 -23.00 14.68
N LEU A 28 -3.10 -24.04 14.45
CA LEU A 28 -2.31 -24.22 13.23
C LEU A 28 -2.94 -25.37 12.45
N LEU A 29 -3.42 -25.08 11.27
CA LEU A 29 -4.11 -26.02 10.42
C LEU A 29 -3.45 -26.09 9.04
N THR A 30 -3.43 -27.26 8.46
CA THR A 30 -3.18 -27.42 7.04
C THR A 30 -4.37 -26.86 6.23
N LYS A 31 -4.17 -26.65 4.95
CA LYS A 31 -5.24 -26.18 4.06
C LYS A 31 -6.45 -27.12 4.04
N GLU A 32 -6.21 -28.42 4.10
CA GLU A 32 -7.29 -29.40 4.07
C GLU A 32 -8.06 -29.46 5.40
N GLU A 33 -7.36 -29.45 6.54
CA GLU A 33 -8.00 -29.32 7.86
C GLU A 33 -8.84 -28.05 7.99
N LEU A 34 -8.35 -26.91 7.44
CA LEU A 34 -9.13 -25.69 7.42
C LEU A 34 -10.42 -25.85 6.60
N LYS A 35 -10.36 -26.53 5.44
CA LYS A 35 -11.56 -26.79 4.62
C LYS A 35 -12.57 -27.67 5.35
N GLU A 36 -12.10 -28.73 6.02
CA GLU A 36 -12.95 -29.60 6.83
C GLU A 36 -13.62 -28.82 7.96
N LYS A 37 -12.86 -27.99 8.66
CA LYS A 37 -13.38 -27.14 9.72
C LYS A 37 -14.42 -26.13 9.21
N LEU A 38 -14.17 -25.51 8.05
CA LEU A 38 -15.11 -24.58 7.42
C LEU A 38 -16.40 -25.29 6.96
N ALA A 39 -16.30 -26.50 6.43
CA ALA A 39 -17.46 -27.30 6.08
C ALA A 39 -18.30 -27.64 7.33
N ALA A 40 -17.65 -28.07 8.41
CA ALA A 40 -18.32 -28.35 9.68
C ALA A 40 -19.01 -27.10 10.26
N LEU A 41 -18.35 -25.94 10.25
CA LEU A 41 -18.95 -24.68 10.70
C LEU A 41 -20.16 -24.25 9.85
N ALA A 42 -20.13 -24.55 8.56
CA ALA A 42 -21.23 -24.26 7.63
C ALA A 42 -22.33 -25.34 7.66
N VAL A 43 -22.18 -26.38 8.48
CA VAL A 43 -23.10 -27.56 8.54
C VAL A 43 -23.23 -28.18 7.14
N LYS A 44 -22.09 -28.45 6.49
CA LYS A 44 -21.98 -29.06 5.16
C LYS A 44 -21.11 -30.31 5.21
N ASP A 45 -21.43 -31.28 4.37
CA ASP A 45 -20.68 -32.55 4.28
C ASP A 45 -19.34 -32.34 3.55
N SER A 46 -19.21 -31.31 2.74
CA SER A 46 -18.01 -31.02 1.98
C SER A 46 -17.78 -29.52 1.85
N PHE A 47 -16.50 -29.11 1.84
CA PHE A 47 -16.11 -27.72 1.57
C PHE A 47 -16.62 -27.19 0.21
N LYS A 48 -16.82 -28.08 -0.77
CA LYS A 48 -17.38 -27.69 -2.08
C LYS A 48 -18.80 -27.12 -2.00
N GLU A 49 -19.52 -27.45 -0.94
CA GLU A 49 -20.88 -26.98 -0.71
C GLU A 49 -20.92 -25.67 0.12
N VAL A 50 -19.77 -25.26 0.66
CA VAL A 50 -19.67 -24.02 1.44
C VAL A 50 -19.72 -22.82 0.50
N GLN A 51 -20.71 -21.98 0.68
CA GLN A 51 -20.82 -20.72 -0.06
C GLN A 51 -19.89 -19.68 0.57
N MET A 52 -18.84 -19.31 -0.13
CA MET A 52 -17.88 -18.30 0.31
C MET A 52 -18.20 -16.96 -0.34
N ILE A 53 -18.18 -15.91 0.46
CA ILE A 53 -18.26 -14.54 -0.05
C ILE A 53 -16.84 -13.96 -0.05
N PRO A 54 -16.34 -13.48 -1.19
CA PRO A 54 -15.05 -12.79 -1.22
C PRO A 54 -15.02 -11.62 -0.25
N PHE A 55 -13.94 -11.46 0.50
CA PHE A 55 -13.79 -10.39 1.49
C PHE A 55 -14.06 -9.00 0.91
N LYS A 56 -13.63 -8.77 -0.35
CA LYS A 56 -13.90 -7.54 -1.09
C LYS A 56 -15.41 -7.25 -1.20
N ASP A 57 -16.20 -8.25 -1.53
CA ASP A 57 -17.64 -8.08 -1.71
C ASP A 57 -18.34 -7.84 -0.37
N TYR A 58 -17.91 -8.54 0.69
CA TYR A 58 -18.37 -8.31 2.05
C TYR A 58 -18.11 -6.89 2.53
N VAL A 59 -16.88 -6.38 2.34
CA VAL A 59 -16.52 -5.01 2.71
C VAL A 59 -17.32 -3.97 1.90
N THR A 60 -17.59 -4.25 0.62
CA THR A 60 -18.36 -3.34 -0.24
C THR A 60 -19.77 -3.14 0.31
N VAL A 61 -20.42 -4.19 0.82
CA VAL A 61 -21.76 -4.07 1.44
C VAL A 61 -21.72 -3.20 2.70
N LEU A 62 -20.64 -3.27 3.48
CA LEU A 62 -20.50 -2.49 4.71
C LEU A 62 -20.17 -1.00 4.44
N THR A 63 -19.55 -0.71 3.30
CA THR A 63 -19.00 0.63 3.01
C THR A 63 -19.87 1.47 2.07
N THR A 64 -20.96 0.93 1.51
CA THR A 64 -21.82 1.61 0.54
C THR A 64 -22.81 2.60 1.17
N THR A 65 -22.40 3.42 2.12
CA THR A 65 -23.15 4.63 2.42
C THR A 65 -22.62 5.72 1.48
N PRO A 66 -23.39 6.17 0.47
CA PRO A 66 -22.96 7.27 -0.38
C PRO A 66 -22.71 8.49 0.51
N SER A 67 -21.47 8.93 0.61
CA SER A 67 -21.17 10.19 1.29
C SER A 67 -21.73 11.34 0.46
N ALA A 68 -22.67 12.07 1.03
CA ALA A 68 -23.16 13.34 0.48
C ALA A 68 -22.12 14.48 0.63
N ALA A 69 -20.91 14.16 1.08
CA ALA A 69 -19.87 15.15 1.29
C ALA A 69 -19.43 15.77 -0.05
N LYS A 70 -19.52 17.09 -0.12
CA LYS A 70 -19.05 17.87 -1.28
C LYS A 70 -17.53 17.88 -1.38
N ASN A 71 -16.83 17.78 -0.25
CA ASN A 71 -15.38 17.79 -0.17
C ASN A 71 -14.83 16.36 -0.08
N LYS A 72 -13.72 16.10 -0.77
CA LYS A 72 -13.08 14.80 -0.86
C LYS A 72 -11.63 14.87 -0.39
N ILE A 73 -11.13 13.75 0.08
CA ILE A 73 -9.70 13.47 0.23
C ILE A 73 -9.35 12.44 -0.83
N ALA A 74 -8.38 12.75 -1.69
CA ALA A 74 -7.89 11.78 -2.66
C ALA A 74 -6.79 10.92 -2.04
N ILE A 75 -6.83 9.61 -2.29
CA ILE A 75 -5.75 8.68 -1.95
C ILE A 75 -5.17 8.17 -3.27
N ILE A 76 -3.89 8.44 -3.49
CA ILE A 76 -3.13 7.98 -4.67
C ILE A 76 -2.24 6.84 -4.21
N PHE A 77 -2.46 5.64 -4.73
CA PHE A 77 -1.67 4.45 -4.42
C PHE A 77 -0.51 4.33 -5.40
N ALA A 78 0.72 4.50 -4.92
CA ALA A 78 1.95 4.27 -5.65
C ALA A 78 2.55 2.94 -5.18
N GLU A 79 2.07 1.85 -5.78
CA GLU A 79 2.45 0.47 -5.46
C GLU A 79 3.16 -0.17 -6.65
N GLY A 80 4.30 -0.83 -6.40
CA GLY A 80 5.12 -1.46 -7.42
C GLY A 80 6.35 -0.65 -7.84
N GLU A 81 7.01 -1.10 -8.90
CA GLU A 81 8.21 -0.48 -9.46
C GLU A 81 7.88 0.84 -10.17
N ILE A 82 8.78 1.82 -10.07
CA ILE A 82 8.64 3.09 -10.79
C ILE A 82 9.26 2.93 -12.17
N ILE A 83 8.45 3.05 -13.21
CA ILE A 83 8.85 2.86 -14.61
C ILE A 83 8.47 4.07 -15.46
N ASP A 84 9.11 4.19 -16.62
CA ASP A 84 8.76 5.23 -17.58
C ASP A 84 7.47 4.92 -18.34
N GLY A 85 6.82 5.96 -18.86
CA GLY A 85 5.65 5.85 -19.74
C GLY A 85 4.33 5.54 -19.05
N TYR A 86 3.50 4.72 -19.70
CA TYR A 86 2.13 4.39 -19.29
C TYR A 86 2.00 2.88 -19.07
N ASP A 87 1.89 2.47 -17.81
CA ASP A 87 1.54 1.11 -17.41
C ASP A 87 0.40 1.14 -16.40
N LYS A 88 -0.43 0.08 -16.34
CA LYS A 88 -1.58 0.01 -15.44
C LYS A 88 -1.29 -0.69 -14.12
N GLN A 89 -0.28 -1.51 -14.08
CA GLN A 89 0.07 -2.33 -12.91
C GLN A 89 1.15 -1.67 -12.06
N GLU A 90 2.12 -1.03 -12.71
CA GLU A 90 3.28 -0.39 -12.08
C GLU A 90 3.09 1.12 -11.86
N VAL A 91 4.03 1.74 -11.17
CA VAL A 91 4.06 3.19 -10.95
C VAL A 91 4.67 3.87 -12.18
N ALA A 92 3.88 3.94 -13.26
CA ALA A 92 4.33 4.54 -14.52
C ALA A 92 4.30 6.07 -14.48
N GLY A 93 5.45 6.71 -14.76
CA GLY A 93 5.68 8.14 -14.57
C GLY A 93 4.66 9.04 -15.28
N ASP A 94 4.35 8.78 -16.54
CA ASP A 94 3.40 9.60 -17.31
C ASP A 94 1.96 9.43 -16.83
N ARG A 95 1.58 8.20 -16.49
CA ARG A 95 0.26 7.91 -15.94
C ARG A 95 0.06 8.59 -14.58
N PHE A 96 1.04 8.48 -13.69
CA PHE A 96 0.93 9.07 -12.36
C PHE A 96 0.96 10.59 -12.40
N ALA A 97 1.80 11.21 -13.24
CA ALA A 97 1.80 12.64 -13.48
C ALA A 97 0.41 13.13 -13.93
N GLY A 98 -0.22 12.41 -14.86
CA GLY A 98 -1.59 12.70 -15.31
C GLY A 98 -2.64 12.57 -14.21
N ILE A 99 -2.57 11.55 -13.36
CA ILE A 99 -3.46 11.36 -12.21
C ILE A 99 -3.30 12.53 -11.23
N ILE A 100 -2.07 12.88 -10.85
CA ILE A 100 -1.78 13.96 -9.90
C ILE A 100 -2.27 15.30 -10.43
N SER A 101 -2.03 15.58 -11.70
CA SER A 101 -2.52 16.79 -12.37
C SER A 101 -4.04 16.87 -12.37
N SER A 102 -4.74 15.75 -12.62
CA SER A 102 -6.21 15.68 -12.57
C SER A 102 -6.73 15.90 -11.15
N VAL A 103 -6.09 15.33 -10.14
CA VAL A 103 -6.44 15.54 -8.72
C VAL A 103 -6.19 17.00 -8.30
N ARG A 104 -5.16 17.63 -8.83
CA ARG A 104 -4.88 19.05 -8.61
C ARG A 104 -5.98 19.93 -9.17
N ALA A 105 -6.46 19.63 -10.37
CA ALA A 105 -7.54 20.39 -11.03
C ALA A 105 -8.93 20.18 -10.40
N ASP A 106 -9.19 19.08 -9.70
CA ASP A 106 -10.49 18.80 -9.08
C ASP A 106 -10.70 19.67 -7.83
N SER A 107 -11.55 20.69 -7.94
CA SER A 107 -11.86 21.60 -6.83
C SER A 107 -12.59 20.95 -5.66
N THR A 108 -13.16 19.75 -5.83
CA THR A 108 -13.82 19.00 -4.75
C THR A 108 -12.79 18.29 -3.86
N VAL A 109 -11.60 18.00 -4.36
CA VAL A 109 -10.49 17.42 -3.58
C VAL A 109 -9.81 18.52 -2.76
N LYS A 110 -9.80 18.34 -1.44
CA LYS A 110 -9.26 19.34 -0.48
C LYS A 110 -7.92 18.92 0.13
N ALA A 111 -7.58 17.65 0.10
CA ALA A 111 -6.30 17.13 0.58
C ALA A 111 -5.98 15.84 -0.16
N VAL A 112 -4.69 15.47 -0.16
CA VAL A 112 -4.21 14.28 -0.86
C VAL A 112 -3.34 13.43 0.08
N VAL A 113 -3.54 12.13 0.03
CA VAL A 113 -2.65 11.15 0.66
C VAL A 113 -1.96 10.37 -0.47
N LEU A 114 -0.63 10.46 -0.53
CA LEU A 114 0.19 9.62 -1.38
C LEU A 114 0.58 8.36 -0.58
N ARG A 115 -0.08 7.25 -0.88
CA ARG A 115 0.22 5.95 -0.27
C ARG A 115 1.31 5.27 -1.07
N VAL A 116 2.50 5.09 -0.48
CA VAL A 116 3.68 4.56 -1.17
C VAL A 116 4.00 3.16 -0.67
N ALA A 117 4.07 2.20 -1.60
CA ALA A 117 4.58 0.85 -1.39
C ALA A 117 5.47 0.49 -2.60
N SER A 118 6.63 1.16 -2.74
CA SER A 118 7.48 1.09 -3.92
C SER A 118 8.96 0.93 -3.56
N PRO A 119 9.69 0.01 -4.23
CA PRO A 119 11.14 -0.11 -4.09
C PRO A 119 11.90 1.01 -4.81
N GLY A 120 11.21 1.80 -5.62
CA GLY A 120 11.80 2.78 -6.52
C GLY A 120 11.83 2.29 -7.98
N GLY A 121 12.77 2.80 -8.76
CA GLY A 121 12.92 2.47 -10.19
C GLY A 121 13.49 3.63 -10.98
N SER A 122 12.90 3.95 -12.13
CA SER A 122 13.36 5.00 -13.03
C SER A 122 13.47 6.36 -12.34
N VAL A 123 14.65 6.98 -12.46
CA VAL A 123 14.93 8.34 -11.96
C VAL A 123 14.07 9.36 -12.68
N MET A 124 13.94 9.23 -14.01
CA MET A 124 13.17 10.17 -14.82
C MET A 124 11.67 10.13 -14.47
N ALA A 125 11.11 8.94 -14.30
CA ALA A 125 9.73 8.78 -13.87
C ALA A 125 9.51 9.31 -12.45
N SER A 126 10.43 9.02 -11.53
CA SER A 126 10.39 9.51 -10.15
C SER A 126 10.40 11.04 -10.10
N GLU A 127 11.28 11.69 -10.86
CA GLU A 127 11.37 13.14 -10.92
C GLU A 127 10.13 13.79 -11.54
N LYS A 128 9.55 13.16 -12.57
CA LYS A 128 8.30 13.61 -13.18
C LYS A 128 7.14 13.59 -12.18
N ILE A 129 7.00 12.48 -11.42
CA ILE A 129 5.98 12.35 -10.37
C ILE A 129 6.22 13.38 -9.27
N ARG A 130 7.47 13.51 -8.78
CA ARG A 130 7.83 14.47 -7.73
C ARG A 130 7.49 15.91 -8.14
N THR A 131 7.78 16.27 -9.39
CA THR A 131 7.46 17.61 -9.92
C THR A 131 5.96 17.89 -9.88
N GLU A 132 5.11 16.92 -10.24
CA GLU A 132 3.66 17.08 -10.15
C GLU A 132 3.16 17.14 -8.69
N ILE A 133 3.80 16.42 -7.76
CA ILE A 133 3.52 16.52 -6.31
C ILE A 133 3.89 17.94 -5.82
N ASP A 134 5.01 18.50 -6.24
CA ASP A 134 5.41 19.86 -5.87
C ASP A 134 4.42 20.92 -6.38
N LEU A 135 3.86 20.72 -7.57
CA LEU A 135 2.80 21.58 -8.10
C LEU A 135 1.50 21.41 -7.31
N LEU A 136 1.12 20.18 -7.00
CA LEU A 136 -0.09 19.86 -6.21
C LEU A 136 -0.03 20.48 -4.81
N ARG A 137 1.14 20.45 -4.15
CA ARG A 137 1.35 21.02 -2.82
C ARG A 137 1.13 22.53 -2.73
N LYS A 138 1.26 23.26 -3.83
CA LYS A 138 0.98 24.70 -3.85
C LYS A 138 -0.51 24.98 -3.66
N ASP A 139 -1.35 24.04 -4.06
CA ASP A 139 -2.80 24.20 -4.08
C ASP A 139 -3.52 23.43 -2.96
N LYS A 140 -2.95 22.30 -2.53
CA LYS A 140 -3.59 21.36 -1.59
C LYS A 140 -2.55 20.71 -0.69
N PRO A 141 -2.86 20.45 0.59
CA PRO A 141 -1.98 19.69 1.47
C PRO A 141 -1.80 18.25 0.96
N VAL A 142 -0.55 17.78 0.93
CA VAL A 142 -0.17 16.44 0.49
C VAL A 142 0.60 15.73 1.61
N ILE A 143 0.11 14.58 2.02
CA ILE A 143 0.72 13.73 3.04
C ILE A 143 1.18 12.44 2.39
N ALA A 144 2.42 12.01 2.65
CA ALA A 144 2.89 10.68 2.30
C ALA A 144 2.60 9.70 3.44
N SER A 145 2.11 8.51 3.07
CA SER A 145 1.91 7.38 3.99
C SER A 145 2.60 6.16 3.41
N TYR A 146 3.62 5.65 4.11
CA TYR A 146 4.40 4.52 3.66
C TYR A 146 3.73 3.19 3.99
N GLY A 147 3.88 2.25 3.08
CA GLY A 147 3.51 0.85 3.25
C GLY A 147 4.66 0.01 3.81
N SER A 148 4.80 -1.20 3.29
CA SER A 148 5.88 -2.12 3.67
C SER A 148 7.25 -1.58 3.30
N TYR A 149 7.35 -0.83 2.20
CA TYR A 149 8.58 -0.17 1.78
C TYR A 149 8.30 1.10 0.98
N ALA A 150 9.22 2.06 1.12
CA ALA A 150 9.26 3.30 0.35
C ALA A 150 10.74 3.68 0.18
N ALA A 151 11.40 3.06 -0.79
CA ALA A 151 12.84 3.14 -0.95
C ALA A 151 13.21 3.75 -2.31
N SER A 152 14.42 4.35 -2.40
CA SER A 152 14.96 4.92 -3.64
C SER A 152 13.94 5.88 -4.30
N GLY A 153 13.49 5.59 -5.52
CA GLY A 153 12.44 6.37 -6.20
C GLY A 153 11.15 6.50 -5.40
N GLY A 154 10.76 5.48 -4.60
CA GLY A 154 9.59 5.54 -3.72
C GLY A 154 9.74 6.61 -2.63
N TYR A 155 10.92 6.76 -2.05
CA TYR A 155 11.23 7.88 -1.17
C TYR A 155 11.27 9.20 -1.96
N TRP A 156 11.88 9.21 -3.14
CA TRP A 156 12.05 10.39 -3.99
C TRP A 156 10.71 11.05 -4.34
N ILE A 157 9.71 10.29 -4.80
CA ILE A 157 8.39 10.86 -5.17
C ILE A 157 7.64 11.46 -4.00
N SER A 158 8.01 11.14 -2.76
CA SER A 158 7.30 11.52 -1.55
C SER A 158 8.08 12.48 -0.64
N ASN A 159 9.38 12.70 -0.90
CA ASN A 159 10.25 13.48 -0.03
C ASN A 159 9.84 14.96 0.12
N SER A 160 9.11 15.47 -0.87
CA SER A 160 8.60 16.85 -0.87
C SER A 160 7.20 16.98 -0.27
N CYS A 161 6.55 15.91 0.16
CA CYS A 161 5.24 15.99 0.83
C CYS A 161 5.30 16.80 2.13
N ASP A 162 4.18 17.41 2.53
CA ASP A 162 4.10 18.26 3.73
C ASP A 162 4.41 17.48 5.02
N LYS A 163 4.04 16.19 5.04
CA LYS A 163 4.39 15.24 6.11
C LYS A 163 4.54 13.85 5.55
N ILE A 164 5.43 13.09 6.17
CA ILE A 164 5.66 11.68 5.87
C ILE A 164 5.34 10.87 7.12
N PHE A 165 4.48 9.86 6.97
CA PHE A 165 4.16 8.88 7.99
C PHE A 165 4.71 7.52 7.56
N SER A 166 5.47 6.91 8.45
CA SER A 166 6.08 5.59 8.26
C SER A 166 5.75 4.71 9.45
N ASP A 167 5.61 3.41 9.22
CA ASP A 167 5.59 2.44 10.31
C ASP A 167 7.01 2.07 10.72
N LYS A 168 7.18 1.48 11.90
CA LYS A 168 8.48 1.01 12.39
C LYS A 168 9.07 -0.10 11.53
N SER A 169 8.22 -0.89 10.88
CA SER A 169 8.60 -2.00 9.99
C SER A 169 8.77 -1.59 8.53
N THR A 170 8.54 -0.33 8.18
CA THR A 170 8.73 0.14 6.80
C THR A 170 10.20 0.08 6.39
N LEU A 171 10.50 -0.63 5.31
CA LEU A 171 11.81 -0.58 4.67
C LEU A 171 11.89 0.71 3.83
N THR A 172 12.81 1.59 4.18
CA THR A 172 13.03 2.86 3.48
C THR A 172 14.52 3.14 3.31
N GLY A 173 14.87 4.28 2.71
CA GLY A 173 16.25 4.64 2.42
C GLY A 173 16.61 4.40 0.97
N SER A 174 17.79 3.79 0.71
CA SER A 174 18.33 3.64 -0.65
C SER A 174 18.36 4.98 -1.42
N ILE A 175 18.77 6.04 -0.70
CA ILE A 175 18.80 7.41 -1.24
C ILE A 175 20.05 7.57 -2.08
N GLY A 176 19.91 7.30 -3.38
CA GLY A 176 21.02 7.40 -4.34
C GLY A 176 20.59 7.06 -5.75
N VAL A 177 21.42 7.45 -6.69
CA VAL A 177 21.28 7.14 -8.12
C VAL A 177 22.55 6.44 -8.57
N PHE A 178 22.39 5.37 -9.32
CA PHE A 178 23.52 4.71 -9.98
C PHE A 178 23.22 4.55 -11.47
N SER A 179 24.25 4.55 -12.27
CA SER A 179 24.17 4.26 -13.70
C SER A 179 25.37 3.43 -14.14
N MET A 180 25.21 2.72 -15.24
CA MET A 180 26.29 1.99 -15.91
C MET A 180 26.55 2.66 -17.24
N ILE A 181 27.79 3.12 -17.46
CA ILE A 181 28.23 3.69 -18.71
C ILE A 181 29.22 2.71 -19.32
N PRO A 182 28.85 1.98 -20.39
CA PRO A 182 29.79 1.09 -21.06
C PRO A 182 30.85 1.92 -21.79
N ASP A 183 32.12 1.52 -21.65
CA ASP A 183 33.27 2.04 -22.43
C ASP A 183 33.60 0.99 -23.51
N PHE A 184 33.68 1.41 -24.78
CA PHE A 184 33.89 0.56 -25.96
C PHE A 184 35.25 0.85 -26.61
#